data_40bc22ba02c7c78fc4c402368ce2e666
#
_entry.id   40bc22ba02c7c78fc4c402368ce2e666
#
_cell.length_a   1.000
_cell.length_b   1.000
_cell.length_c   1.000
_cell.angle_alpha   90.00
_cell.angle_beta   90.00
_cell.angle_gamma   90.00
#
_symmetry.space_group_name_H-M   'P 1'
#
loop_
_entity.id
_entity.type
_entity.pdbx_description
1 polymer ?
#
loop_
_entity_poly.entity_id
_entity_poly.type
_entity_poly.pdbx_seq_one_letter_code
_entity_poly.pdbx_strand_id
1 'polypeptide(L)' 'MNMGLSPEQRLEPPTAALVDAGIESINDMETLRACVAYENTHQNRTPIHRRLERKAEEIRNEEPENQERHNE' A
#
# COMPACT_ATOMS: atom_id res chain seq x y z
N MET A 1 1.23 -20.03 -3.27
CA MET A 1 1.07 -19.37 -4.36
C MET A 1 0.98 -17.93 -4.21
N ASN A 2 1.66 -17.25 -4.91
CA ASN A 2 1.69 -15.85 -4.81
C ASN A 2 0.54 -15.24 -5.50
N MET A 3 -0.31 -14.62 -4.77
CA MET A 3 -1.47 -14.07 -5.35
C MET A 3 -1.34 -12.64 -5.67
N GLY A 4 -0.31 -12.00 -5.34
CA GLY A 4 -0.21 -10.59 -5.61
C GLY A 4 1.11 -10.23 -6.19
N LEU A 5 1.29 -8.95 -6.43
CA LEU A 5 2.54 -8.45 -6.96
C LEU A 5 3.49 -8.13 -5.82
N SER A 6 4.78 -8.27 -6.07
CA SER A 6 5.76 -7.88 -5.08
C SER A 6 5.81 -6.36 -5.02
N PRO A 7 6.44 -5.79 -3.99
CA PRO A 7 6.59 -4.33 -3.95
C PRO A 7 7.30 -3.79 -5.18
N GLU A 8 8.28 -4.49 -5.66
CA GLU A 8 8.99 -4.04 -6.83
C GLU A 8 8.07 -3.99 -8.03
N GLN A 9 7.23 -5.00 -8.19
CA GLN A 9 6.33 -5.04 -9.33
C GLN A 9 5.27 -3.95 -9.23
N ARG A 10 4.90 -3.55 -8.02
CA ARG A 10 3.90 -2.51 -7.87
C ARG A 10 4.46 -1.11 -8.04
N LEU A 11 5.69 -0.88 -7.62
CA LEU A 11 6.21 0.46 -7.50
C LEU A 11 7.25 0.88 -8.51
N GLU A 12 7.79 -0.07 -9.25
CA GLU A 12 8.82 0.24 -10.24
C GLU A 12 8.35 0.50 -11.66
N PRO A 13 7.12 0.19 -12.05
CA PRO A 13 6.73 0.46 -13.43
C PRO A 13 6.95 1.92 -13.79
N PRO A 14 7.26 2.20 -15.04
CA PRO A 14 7.65 3.54 -15.43
C PRO A 14 6.51 4.53 -15.52
N THR A 15 5.26 4.09 -15.52
CA THR A 15 4.17 5.04 -15.63
C THR A 15 3.39 5.14 -14.32
N ALA A 16 2.93 6.34 -14.03
CA ALA A 16 2.19 6.57 -12.82
C ALA A 16 0.91 5.75 -12.78
N ALA A 17 0.28 5.56 -13.92
CA ALA A 17 -0.96 4.80 -13.95
C ALA A 17 -0.75 3.36 -13.49
N LEU A 18 0.34 2.76 -13.89
CA LEU A 18 0.61 1.39 -13.47
C LEU A 18 0.96 1.31 -12.01
N VAL A 19 1.68 2.30 -11.49
CA VAL A 19 1.98 2.34 -10.08
C VAL A 19 0.70 2.51 -9.28
N ASP A 20 -0.18 3.39 -9.72
CA ASP A 20 -1.44 3.59 -9.04
C ASP A 20 -2.26 2.31 -9.02
N ALA A 21 -2.31 1.60 -10.13
CA ALA A 21 -3.06 0.35 -10.19
C ALA A 21 -2.47 -0.67 -9.23
N GLY A 22 -1.14 -0.72 -9.14
CA GLY A 22 -0.50 -1.63 -8.22
C GLY A 22 -0.84 -1.33 -6.78
N ILE A 23 -0.90 -0.05 -6.42
CA ILE A 23 -1.23 0.33 -5.06
C ILE A 23 -2.70 0.05 -4.79
N GLU A 24 -3.56 0.35 -5.76
CA GLU A 24 -4.98 0.13 -5.54
C GLU A 24 -5.33 -1.33 -5.31
N SER A 25 -4.55 -2.23 -5.83
CA SER A 25 -4.86 -3.63 -5.68
C SER A 25 -4.37 -4.23 -4.37
N ILE A 26 -3.69 -3.43 -3.53
CA ILE A 26 -3.27 -3.92 -2.23
C ILE A 26 -4.49 -4.03 -1.34
N ASN A 27 -4.67 -5.17 -0.68
CA ASN A 27 -5.84 -5.29 0.16
C ASN A 27 -5.52 -5.82 1.55
N ASP A 28 -4.26 -5.80 1.98
CA ASP A 28 -3.91 -6.19 3.31
C ASP A 28 -2.74 -5.35 3.81
N MET A 29 -2.66 -5.20 5.12
CA MET A 29 -1.65 -4.32 5.69
C MET A 29 -0.25 -4.86 5.56
N GLU A 30 -0.09 -6.16 5.56
CA GLU A 30 1.25 -6.72 5.45
C GLU A 30 1.87 -6.35 4.11
N THR A 31 1.11 -6.50 3.03
CA THR A 31 1.60 -6.13 1.71
C THR A 31 1.85 -4.64 1.65
N LEU A 32 0.98 -3.85 2.25
CA LEU A 32 1.15 -2.42 2.22
C LEU A 32 2.43 -2.01 2.95
N ARG A 33 2.71 -2.59 4.09
CA ARG A 33 3.91 -2.25 4.83
C ARG A 33 5.16 -2.61 4.06
N ALA A 34 5.12 -3.72 3.35
CA ALA A 34 6.26 -4.12 2.52
C ALA A 34 6.49 -3.08 1.43
N CYS A 35 5.42 -2.53 0.87
CA CYS A 35 5.56 -1.51 -0.16
C CYS A 35 6.12 -0.22 0.42
N VAL A 36 5.70 0.16 1.62
CA VAL A 36 6.22 1.36 2.23
C VAL A 36 7.72 1.20 2.49
N ALA A 37 8.12 0.05 2.99
CA ALA A 37 9.53 -0.18 3.25
C ALA A 37 10.34 -0.16 1.96
N TYR A 38 9.79 -0.73 0.89
CA TYR A 38 10.46 -0.73 -0.38
C TYR A 38 10.65 0.69 -0.90
N GLU A 39 9.61 1.50 -0.82
CA GLU A 39 9.68 2.86 -1.32
C GLU A 39 10.69 3.67 -0.52
N ASN A 40 10.74 3.47 0.80
CA ASN A 40 11.68 4.17 1.64
C ASN A 40 13.12 3.91 1.26
N THR A 41 13.44 2.70 0.85
CA THR A 41 14.81 2.34 0.60
C THR A 41 15.20 2.46 -0.87
N HIS A 42 14.25 2.76 -1.74
CA HIS A 42 14.55 2.89 -3.15
C HIS A 42 14.35 4.31 -3.65
N GLN A 43 13.19 4.69 -4.08
CA GLN A 43 13.00 6.00 -4.65
C GLN A 43 12.48 7.03 -3.66
N ASN A 44 11.88 6.58 -2.59
CA ASN A 44 11.42 7.46 -1.52
C ASN A 44 10.62 8.65 -2.04
N ARG A 45 9.65 8.42 -2.91
CA ARG A 45 8.89 9.48 -3.54
C ARG A 45 7.72 9.90 -2.65
N THR A 46 7.64 11.18 -2.33
CA THR A 46 6.58 11.67 -1.46
C THR A 46 5.18 11.40 -2.01
N PRO A 47 4.90 11.63 -3.29
CA PRO A 47 3.55 11.34 -3.76
C PRO A 47 3.18 9.86 -3.63
N ILE A 48 4.14 8.97 -3.79
CA ILE A 48 3.87 7.55 -3.64
C ILE A 48 3.62 7.22 -2.19
N HIS A 49 4.40 7.80 -1.27
CA HIS A 49 4.15 7.57 0.14
C HIS A 49 2.76 8.06 0.54
N ARG A 50 2.30 9.16 -0.01
CA ARG A 50 0.97 9.64 0.31
C ARG A 50 -0.11 8.69 -0.16
N ARG A 51 0.08 8.10 -1.33
CA ARG A 51 -0.90 7.15 -1.83
C ARG A 51 -0.91 5.90 -0.98
N LEU A 52 0.26 5.46 -0.54
CA LEU A 52 0.33 4.29 0.32
C LEU A 52 -0.33 4.57 1.66
N GLU A 53 -0.15 5.79 2.19
CA GLU A 53 -0.79 6.14 3.42
C GLU A 53 -2.30 6.15 3.30
N ARG A 54 -2.80 6.67 2.20
CA ARG A 54 -4.23 6.69 1.99
C ARG A 54 -4.77 5.27 1.89
N LYS A 55 -4.01 4.41 1.23
CA LYS A 55 -4.43 3.02 1.10
C LYS A 55 -4.44 2.35 2.47
N ALA A 56 -3.49 2.70 3.32
CA ALA A 56 -3.46 2.13 4.66
C ALA A 56 -4.72 2.49 5.43
N GLU A 57 -5.19 3.73 5.26
CA GLU A 57 -6.41 4.12 5.94
C GLU A 57 -7.60 3.37 5.41
N GLU A 58 -7.65 3.16 4.11
CA GLU A 58 -8.75 2.42 3.54
C GLU A 58 -8.79 1.01 4.08
N ILE A 59 -7.65 0.37 4.15
CA ILE A 59 -7.60 -1.01 4.63
C ILE A 59 -8.01 -1.07 6.09
N ARG A 60 -7.52 -0.13 6.90
CA ARG A 60 -7.88 -0.12 8.31
C ARG A 60 -9.36 0.11 8.50
N ASN A 61 -9.94 0.95 7.68
CA ASN A 61 -11.36 1.22 7.83
C ASN A 61 -12.22 0.04 7.45
N GLU A 62 -11.68 -0.86 6.67
CA GLU A 62 -12.45 -2.03 6.28
C GLU A 62 -12.32 -3.16 7.27
N GLU A 63 -11.48 -3.04 8.29
CA GLU A 63 -11.29 -4.12 9.24
C GLU A 63 -12.09 -3.87 10.49
N PRO A 64 -13.03 -4.73 10.81
CA PRO A 64 -13.94 -4.48 11.93
C PRO A 64 -13.25 -4.35 13.26
N GLU A 65 -12.23 -5.12 13.50
CA GLU A 65 -11.62 -5.06 14.77
C GLU A 65 -10.95 -3.74 15.00
N ASN A 66 -10.46 -3.11 14.00
CA ASN A 66 -9.86 -1.82 14.18
C ASN A 66 -10.87 -0.81 14.58
N GLN A 67 -12.07 -0.91 14.05
CA GLN A 67 -13.07 0.00 14.38
C GLN A 67 -13.48 -0.08 15.80
N GLU A 68 -13.54 -1.25 16.33
CA GLU A 68 -13.93 -1.35 17.65
C GLU A 68 -12.98 -0.72 18.60
N ARG A 69 -11.73 -0.91 18.36
CA ARG A 69 -10.83 -0.34 19.23
C ARG A 69 -10.85 1.12 19.24
N HIS A 70 -11.11 1.65 18.12
CA HIS A 70 -11.15 3.02 17.98
C HIS A 70 -12.13 3.67 18.83
N ASN A 71 -13.16 3.06 19.09
CA ASN A 71 -14.13 3.67 19.80
C ASN A 71 -13.88 3.88 21.10
N GLU A 72 -13.29 3.74 21.59
CA GLU A 72 -13.20 4.03 22.82
C GLU A 72 -13.16 4.89 23.20
#